data_46e456fefedb40df44b2315105744f39
#
_entry.id   46e456fefedb40df44b2315105744f39
#
_cell.length_a   1.000
_cell.length_b   1.000
_cell.length_c   1.000
_cell.angle_alpha   90.00
_cell.angle_beta   90.00
_cell.angle_gamma   90.00
#
_symmetry.space_group_name_H-M   'P 1'
#
loop_
_entity.id
_entity.type
_entity.pdbx_description
1 polymer ?
#
loop_
_entity_poly.entity_id
_entity_poly.type
_entity_poly.pdbx_seq_one_letter_code
_entity_poly.pdbx_strand_id
1 'polypeptide(L)'
;AERQIGPFMHDEPHPDRSLYFWSHNTSKESLEINIEDSEGQKVIKALASTADVVLEDFAPGYLPSLGLGYRDLSDKNQRLVMTSLTAFGQDGPYRDYKSPDIVALAMGGIMHSCGYDDVPGSPPIRPSGDHGNKIASHYGLIGTLAALFNRDFSGKGQYIDASAHEACNSTTE
;
A
#
# COMPACT_ATOMS: atom_id res chain seq x y z
N ALA A 1 4.09 -6.98 12.67
CA ALA A 1 3.31 -5.94 13.36
C ALA A 1 1.81 -6.29 13.37
N GLU A 2 1.15 -6.55 12.23
CA GLU A 2 -0.31 -6.78 12.12
C GLU A 2 -0.83 -7.97 12.93
N ARG A 3 -0.03 -9.03 13.08
CA ARG A 3 -0.37 -10.20 13.91
C ARG A 3 -0.51 -9.89 15.41
N GLN A 4 -0.12 -8.68 15.83
CA GLN A 4 -0.23 -8.22 17.23
C GLN A 4 -1.41 -7.28 17.45
N ILE A 5 -2.23 -7.04 16.41
CA ILE A 5 -3.40 -6.18 16.48
C ILE A 5 -4.64 -7.03 16.82
N GLY A 6 -5.36 -6.65 17.88
CA GLY A 6 -6.65 -7.26 18.26
C GLY A 6 -7.81 -6.77 17.39
N PRO A 7 -9.00 -7.34 17.58
CA PRO A 7 -9.33 -8.38 18.55
C PRO A 7 -8.70 -9.74 18.24
N PHE A 8 -8.56 -10.56 19.28
CA PHE A 8 -7.99 -11.89 19.13
C PHE A 8 -9.06 -12.97 19.34
N MET A 9 -8.90 -14.09 18.65
CA MET A 9 -9.76 -15.26 18.84
C MET A 9 -9.72 -15.73 20.31
N HIS A 10 -10.88 -15.91 20.91
CA HIS A 10 -11.08 -16.24 22.33
C HIS A 10 -10.52 -15.21 23.34
N ASP A 11 -10.32 -13.95 22.89
CA ASP A 11 -9.70 -12.88 23.68
C ASP A 11 -8.28 -13.20 24.21
N GLU A 12 -7.59 -14.15 23.57
CA GLU A 12 -6.24 -14.54 23.90
C GLU A 12 -5.23 -13.92 22.94
N PRO A 13 -4.40 -12.93 23.37
CA PRO A 13 -3.36 -12.33 22.53
C PRO A 13 -2.34 -13.38 22.07
N HIS A 14 -2.31 -13.63 20.76
CA HIS A 14 -1.36 -14.53 20.13
C HIS A 14 -1.19 -14.14 18.65
N PRO A 15 0.03 -14.20 18.07
CA PRO A 15 0.28 -13.81 16.68
C PRO A 15 -0.59 -14.55 15.64
N ASP A 16 -0.96 -15.80 15.93
CA ASP A 16 -1.80 -16.62 15.04
C ASP A 16 -3.30 -16.50 15.33
N ARG A 17 -3.71 -15.65 16.28
CA ARG A 17 -5.12 -15.45 16.68
C ARG A 17 -5.64 -14.05 16.40
N SER A 18 -4.88 -13.20 15.73
CA SER A 18 -5.32 -11.86 15.33
C SER A 18 -6.41 -11.96 14.27
N LEU A 19 -7.63 -11.59 14.62
CA LEU A 19 -8.76 -11.53 13.68
C LEU A 19 -8.55 -10.40 12.65
N TYR A 20 -7.84 -9.33 13.05
CA TYR A 20 -7.43 -8.27 12.13
C TYR A 20 -6.52 -8.83 11.03
N PHE A 21 -5.48 -9.56 11.40
CA PHE A 21 -4.59 -10.19 10.42
C PHE A 21 -5.34 -11.17 9.53
N TRP A 22 -6.21 -12.01 10.07
CA TRP A 22 -6.97 -12.98 9.30
C TRP A 22 -7.88 -12.31 8.26
N SER A 23 -8.58 -11.23 8.65
CA SER A 23 -9.51 -10.54 7.75
C SER A 23 -8.84 -9.88 6.54
N HIS A 24 -7.55 -9.52 6.66
CA HIS A 24 -6.80 -8.86 5.59
C HIS A 24 -5.87 -9.80 4.80
N ASN A 25 -5.68 -11.04 5.29
CA ASN A 25 -4.69 -11.95 4.70
C ASN A 25 -5.26 -13.32 4.32
N THR A 26 -6.56 -13.39 3.99
CA THR A 26 -7.19 -14.61 3.50
C THR A 26 -6.59 -15.03 2.15
N SER A 27 -6.46 -16.35 1.94
CA SER A 27 -5.98 -16.95 0.67
C SER A 27 -4.57 -16.51 0.26
N LYS A 28 -3.74 -16.09 1.21
CA LYS A 28 -2.32 -15.74 0.97
C LYS A 28 -1.41 -16.84 1.49
N GLU A 29 -0.36 -17.13 0.76
CA GLU A 29 0.78 -17.90 1.24
C GLU A 29 1.81 -16.96 1.86
N SER A 30 2.58 -17.47 2.83
CA SER A 30 3.60 -16.69 3.54
C SER A 30 4.99 -17.20 3.18
N LEU A 31 5.87 -16.26 2.87
CA LEU A 31 7.28 -16.52 2.66
C LEU A 31 8.10 -15.59 3.55
N GLU A 32 9.02 -16.16 4.33
CA GLU A 32 9.97 -15.39 5.14
C GLU A 32 11.33 -15.36 4.44
N ILE A 33 11.73 -14.17 4.01
CA ILE A 33 13.01 -13.94 3.32
C ILE A 33 13.60 -12.60 3.77
N ASN A 34 14.94 -12.53 3.79
CA ASN A 34 15.63 -11.26 3.94
C ASN A 34 15.94 -10.68 2.55
N ILE A 35 15.25 -9.60 2.17
CA ILE A 35 15.41 -8.95 0.87
C ILE A 35 16.68 -8.10 0.76
N GLU A 36 17.39 -7.86 1.87
CA GLU A 36 18.69 -7.18 1.87
C GLU A 36 19.81 -8.15 1.44
N ASP A 37 19.61 -9.46 1.57
CA ASP A 37 20.57 -10.48 1.16
C ASP A 37 20.43 -10.82 -0.32
N SER A 38 21.54 -11.10 -0.96
CA SER A 38 21.57 -11.46 -2.39
C SER A 38 20.72 -12.69 -2.72
N GLU A 39 20.60 -13.66 -1.81
CA GLU A 39 19.76 -14.85 -2.00
C GLU A 39 18.29 -14.49 -1.91
N GLY A 40 17.87 -13.65 -0.94
CA GLY A 40 16.51 -13.13 -0.87
C GLY A 40 16.12 -12.34 -2.12
N GLN A 41 17.03 -11.50 -2.63
CA GLN A 41 16.81 -10.76 -3.88
C GLN A 41 16.62 -11.69 -5.09
N LYS A 42 17.38 -12.79 -5.17
CA LYS A 42 17.21 -13.80 -6.23
C LYS A 42 15.82 -14.45 -6.16
N VAL A 43 15.34 -14.76 -4.95
CA VAL A 43 14.01 -15.35 -4.75
C VAL A 43 12.92 -14.37 -5.21
N ILE A 44 13.00 -13.09 -4.82
CA ILE A 44 12.04 -12.06 -5.28
C ILE A 44 12.05 -11.94 -6.80
N LYS A 45 13.24 -11.87 -7.43
CA LYS A 45 13.36 -11.79 -8.89
C LYS A 45 12.77 -13.01 -9.59
N ALA A 46 12.96 -14.21 -9.01
CA ALA A 46 12.39 -15.43 -9.54
C ALA A 46 10.85 -15.42 -9.44
N LEU A 47 10.29 -15.03 -8.30
CA LEU A 47 8.84 -14.87 -8.13
C LEU A 47 8.26 -13.82 -9.09
N ALA A 48 8.87 -12.65 -9.18
CA ALA A 48 8.41 -11.58 -10.05
C ALA A 48 8.47 -11.95 -11.54
N SER A 49 9.36 -12.86 -11.94
CA SER A 49 9.46 -13.32 -13.34
C SER A 49 8.22 -14.06 -13.83
N THR A 50 7.41 -14.59 -12.92
CA THR A 50 6.16 -15.34 -13.22
C THR A 50 4.92 -14.68 -12.65
N ALA A 51 5.07 -13.67 -11.80
CA ALA A 51 3.95 -12.95 -11.19
C ALA A 51 3.25 -12.04 -12.21
N ASP A 52 1.94 -11.90 -12.08
CA ASP A 52 1.17 -10.90 -12.80
C ASP A 52 1.31 -9.52 -12.16
N VAL A 53 1.34 -9.49 -10.83
CA VAL A 53 1.36 -8.25 -10.04
C VAL A 53 2.37 -8.37 -8.91
N VAL A 54 3.10 -7.29 -8.66
CA VAL A 54 3.88 -7.06 -7.43
C VAL A 54 3.28 -5.86 -6.71
N LEU A 55 2.92 -6.03 -5.43
CA LEU A 55 2.49 -4.94 -4.55
C LEU A 55 3.56 -4.70 -3.48
N GLU A 56 3.84 -3.44 -3.20
CA GLU A 56 4.79 -3.08 -2.15
C GLU A 56 4.38 -1.77 -1.45
N ASP A 57 4.81 -1.60 -0.21
CA ASP A 57 4.56 -0.43 0.63
C ASP A 57 5.81 0.05 1.38
N PHE A 58 6.98 -0.22 0.82
CA PHE A 58 8.26 0.24 1.37
C PHE A 58 8.44 1.75 1.20
N ALA A 59 9.43 2.30 1.90
CA ALA A 59 9.80 3.70 1.71
C ALA A 59 10.20 3.97 0.25
N PRO A 60 9.88 5.17 -0.28
CA PRO A 60 10.21 5.51 -1.66
C PRO A 60 11.69 5.29 -1.99
N GLY A 61 11.94 4.61 -3.11
CA GLY A 61 13.30 4.29 -3.56
C GLY A 61 13.98 3.11 -2.87
N TYR A 62 13.37 2.49 -1.85
CA TYR A 62 13.99 1.37 -1.13
C TYR A 62 14.18 0.14 -2.03
N LEU A 63 13.13 -0.37 -2.67
CA LEU A 63 13.26 -1.51 -3.58
C LEU A 63 14.20 -1.23 -4.76
N PRO A 64 14.14 -0.07 -5.43
CA PRO A 64 15.15 0.30 -6.43
C PRO A 64 16.59 0.26 -5.92
N SER A 65 16.84 0.67 -4.68
CA SER A 65 18.19 0.63 -4.09
C SER A 65 18.75 -0.79 -3.93
N LEU A 66 17.86 -1.78 -3.86
CA LEU A 66 18.21 -3.21 -3.80
C LEU A 66 18.21 -3.89 -5.18
N GLY A 67 17.98 -3.16 -6.28
CA GLY A 67 17.82 -3.73 -7.62
C GLY A 67 16.55 -4.59 -7.75
N LEU A 68 15.48 -4.21 -7.01
CA LEU A 68 14.16 -4.84 -6.98
C LEU A 68 13.06 -3.86 -7.42
N GLY A 69 13.43 -2.71 -8.00
CA GLY A 69 12.47 -1.75 -8.53
C GLY A 69 11.76 -2.26 -9.80
N TYR A 70 10.73 -1.54 -10.21
CA TYR A 70 9.94 -1.93 -11.40
C TYR A 70 10.80 -2.16 -12.63
N ARG A 71 11.79 -1.30 -12.90
CA ARG A 71 12.68 -1.45 -14.06
C ARG A 71 13.47 -2.75 -13.99
N ASP A 72 14.03 -3.08 -12.82
CA ASP A 72 14.82 -4.29 -12.63
C ASP A 72 13.99 -5.56 -12.80
N LEU A 73 12.74 -5.55 -12.32
CA LEU A 73 11.84 -6.69 -12.37
C LEU A 73 11.19 -6.83 -13.75
N SER A 74 10.82 -5.72 -14.38
CA SER A 74 10.18 -5.72 -15.70
C SER A 74 11.12 -6.15 -16.83
N ASP A 75 12.43 -6.02 -16.67
CA ASP A 75 13.42 -6.54 -17.63
C ASP A 75 13.29 -8.07 -17.82
N LYS A 76 12.84 -8.79 -16.80
CA LYS A 76 12.60 -10.24 -16.84
C LYS A 76 11.17 -10.61 -17.14
N ASN A 77 10.23 -9.72 -16.85
CA ASN A 77 8.81 -9.91 -17.07
C ASN A 77 8.16 -8.62 -17.59
N GLN A 78 8.18 -8.43 -18.89
CA GLN A 78 7.61 -7.23 -19.54
C GLN A 78 6.11 -7.07 -19.35
N ARG A 79 5.42 -8.11 -18.85
CA ARG A 79 3.99 -8.09 -18.55
C ARG A 79 3.70 -7.75 -17.08
N LEU A 80 4.73 -7.59 -16.24
CA LEU A 80 4.59 -7.30 -14.83
C LEU A 80 3.87 -5.96 -14.60
N VAL A 81 2.84 -5.99 -13.78
CA VAL A 81 2.26 -4.78 -13.16
C VAL A 81 2.85 -4.65 -11.77
N MET A 82 3.42 -3.50 -11.45
CA MET A 82 3.93 -3.24 -10.09
C MET A 82 3.22 -2.02 -9.51
N THR A 83 2.72 -2.16 -8.30
CA THR A 83 2.04 -1.08 -7.58
C THR A 83 2.75 -0.79 -6.27
N SER A 84 3.22 0.43 -6.11
CA SER A 84 3.77 0.97 -4.86
C SER A 84 2.71 1.81 -4.17
N LEU A 85 2.48 1.54 -2.88
CA LEU A 85 1.58 2.34 -2.04
C LEU A 85 2.43 3.08 -1.00
N THR A 86 2.47 4.40 -1.08
CA THR A 86 3.23 5.21 -0.15
C THR A 86 2.39 6.37 0.39
N ALA A 87 2.91 7.05 1.40
CA ALA A 87 2.20 8.17 2.00
C ALA A 87 1.96 9.32 1.01
N PHE A 88 2.99 9.66 0.22
CA PHE A 88 3.01 10.85 -0.64
C PHE A 88 3.49 10.58 -2.07
N GLY A 89 3.54 9.32 -2.50
CA GLY A 89 4.08 8.94 -3.80
C GLY A 89 5.59 8.71 -3.79
N GLN A 90 6.11 8.28 -4.93
CA GLN A 90 7.53 7.98 -5.12
C GLN A 90 8.37 9.22 -5.45
N ASP A 91 7.75 10.34 -5.74
CA ASP A 91 8.41 11.62 -6.05
C ASP A 91 7.72 12.81 -5.35
N GLY A 92 8.17 14.02 -5.65
CA GLY A 92 7.62 15.22 -5.07
C GLY A 92 8.23 15.63 -3.72
N PRO A 93 7.84 16.83 -3.22
CA PRO A 93 8.51 17.45 -2.05
C PRO A 93 8.25 16.74 -0.72
N TYR A 94 7.20 15.93 -0.63
CA TYR A 94 6.80 15.22 0.60
C TYR A 94 7.14 13.74 0.60
N ARG A 95 7.76 13.21 -0.47
CA ARG A 95 8.00 11.77 -0.66
C ARG A 95 8.66 11.08 0.55
N ASP A 96 9.57 11.78 1.21
CA ASP A 96 10.35 11.22 2.33
C ASP A 96 9.73 11.53 3.71
N TYR A 97 8.53 12.14 3.74
CA TYR A 97 7.84 12.44 4.98
C TYR A 97 7.13 11.20 5.52
N LYS A 98 7.15 11.07 6.85
CA LYS A 98 6.38 10.03 7.54
C LYS A 98 4.93 10.47 7.66
N SER A 99 4.02 9.59 7.28
CA SER A 99 2.60 9.85 7.38
C SER A 99 1.89 8.64 8.02
N PRO A 100 1.65 8.66 9.32
CA PRO A 100 0.62 7.79 9.89
C PRO A 100 -0.75 8.17 9.31
N ASP A 101 -1.70 7.25 9.38
CA ASP A 101 -3.05 7.38 8.81
C ASP A 101 -3.72 8.76 9.05
N ILE A 102 -3.59 9.28 10.28
CA ILE A 102 -4.16 10.58 10.64
C ILE A 102 -3.59 11.75 9.81
N VAL A 103 -2.32 11.67 9.41
CA VAL A 103 -1.68 12.72 8.58
C VAL A 103 -2.24 12.67 7.16
N ALA A 104 -2.40 11.48 6.58
CA ALA A 104 -3.02 11.32 5.27
C ALA A 104 -4.45 11.85 5.26
N LEU A 105 -5.25 11.55 6.30
CA LEU A 105 -6.62 12.04 6.45
C LEU A 105 -6.70 13.56 6.64
N ALA A 106 -5.77 14.14 7.42
CA ALA A 106 -5.74 15.58 7.66
C ALA A 106 -5.31 16.35 6.41
N MET A 107 -4.19 15.95 5.80
CA MET A 107 -3.66 16.62 4.61
C MET A 107 -4.52 16.38 3.36
N GLY A 108 -5.16 15.22 3.25
CA GLY A 108 -6.11 14.90 2.17
C GLY A 108 -7.47 15.57 2.33
N GLY A 109 -7.71 16.34 3.39
CA GLY A 109 -8.94 17.11 3.57
C GLY A 109 -10.09 16.39 4.27
N ILE A 110 -10.06 15.08 4.41
CA ILE A 110 -11.16 14.28 5.01
C ILE A 110 -11.50 14.77 6.42
N MET A 111 -10.50 15.07 7.25
CA MET A 111 -10.74 15.57 8.60
C MET A 111 -11.36 16.97 8.64
N HIS A 112 -11.16 17.78 7.59
CA HIS A 112 -11.82 19.08 7.48
C HIS A 112 -13.32 18.94 7.24
N SER A 113 -13.72 17.91 6.51
CA SER A 113 -15.13 17.61 6.22
C SER A 113 -15.84 16.85 7.36
N CYS A 114 -15.10 16.41 8.38
CA CYS A 114 -15.62 15.66 9.51
C CYS A 114 -15.56 16.51 10.78
N GLY A 115 -16.71 16.69 11.45
CA GLY A 115 -16.78 17.47 12.70
C GLY A 115 -18.17 17.97 12.98
N TYR A 116 -18.26 18.86 13.95
CA TYR A 116 -19.49 19.56 14.33
C TYR A 116 -19.35 21.04 14.01
N ASP A 117 -19.88 21.46 12.87
CA ASP A 117 -19.75 22.85 12.38
C ASP A 117 -20.55 23.84 13.26
N ASP A 118 -21.56 23.34 14.00
CA ASP A 118 -22.41 24.10 14.90
C ASP A 118 -21.83 24.26 16.32
N VAL A 119 -20.68 23.61 16.61
CA VAL A 119 -20.02 23.70 17.91
C VAL A 119 -18.71 24.51 17.80
N PRO A 120 -18.71 25.81 18.20
CA PRO A 120 -17.49 26.64 18.11
C PRO A 120 -16.31 26.01 18.86
N GLY A 121 -15.17 25.91 18.20
CA GLY A 121 -13.94 25.36 18.78
C GLY A 121 -13.90 23.82 18.83
N SER A 122 -14.87 23.12 18.28
CA SER A 122 -14.81 21.66 18.11
C SER A 122 -13.64 21.27 17.22
N PRO A 123 -12.79 20.33 17.66
CA PRO A 123 -11.71 19.83 16.80
C PRO A 123 -12.29 18.95 15.66
N PRO A 124 -11.57 18.87 14.52
CA PRO A 124 -11.92 17.91 13.47
C PRO A 124 -11.98 16.48 14.01
N ILE A 125 -12.89 15.68 13.48
CA ILE A 125 -13.06 14.28 13.89
C ILE A 125 -12.30 13.39 12.90
N ARG A 126 -11.45 12.51 13.43
CA ARG A 126 -10.82 11.47 12.64
C ARG A 126 -11.77 10.27 12.47
N PRO A 127 -12.01 9.78 11.24
CA PRO A 127 -12.63 8.48 11.03
C PRO A 127 -11.86 7.36 11.77
N SER A 128 -12.56 6.38 12.29
CA SER A 128 -11.95 5.27 13.04
C SER A 128 -11.22 4.28 12.11
N GLY A 129 -10.25 3.57 12.66
CA GLY A 129 -9.44 2.58 11.92
C GLY A 129 -8.44 3.25 10.97
N ASP A 130 -7.84 2.44 10.09
CA ASP A 130 -6.86 2.88 9.09
C ASP A 130 -7.56 3.31 7.80
N HIS A 131 -8.36 4.38 7.89
CA HIS A 131 -9.27 4.77 6.80
C HIS A 131 -8.51 5.34 5.61
N GLY A 132 -7.50 6.17 5.85
CA GLY A 132 -6.64 6.71 4.79
C GLY A 132 -5.86 5.62 4.05
N ASN A 133 -5.30 4.67 4.77
CA ASN A 133 -4.60 3.52 4.17
C ASN A 133 -5.55 2.63 3.36
N LYS A 134 -6.80 2.45 3.81
CA LYS A 134 -7.83 1.70 3.05
C LYS A 134 -8.21 2.42 1.76
N ILE A 135 -8.39 3.74 1.80
CA ILE A 135 -8.65 4.55 0.61
C ILE A 135 -7.48 4.41 -0.38
N ALA A 136 -6.24 4.57 0.07
CA ALA A 136 -5.06 4.38 -0.75
C ALA A 136 -5.02 2.98 -1.40
N SER A 137 -5.36 1.95 -0.63
CA SER A 137 -5.41 0.56 -1.12
C SER A 137 -6.46 0.37 -2.21
N HIS A 138 -7.63 1.04 -2.11
CA HIS A 138 -8.65 0.99 -3.17
C HIS A 138 -8.17 1.69 -4.45
N TYR A 139 -7.54 2.86 -4.35
CA TYR A 139 -6.99 3.53 -5.54
C TYR A 139 -5.84 2.73 -6.16
N GLY A 140 -4.95 2.15 -5.34
CA GLY A 140 -3.92 1.23 -5.80
C GLY A 140 -4.51 0.01 -6.53
N LEU A 141 -5.59 -0.57 -6.00
CA LEU A 141 -6.32 -1.67 -6.64
C LEU A 141 -6.92 -1.24 -7.98
N ILE A 142 -7.60 -0.10 -8.04
CA ILE A 142 -8.18 0.43 -9.28
C ILE A 142 -7.10 0.62 -10.34
N GLY A 143 -5.98 1.26 -9.98
CA GLY A 143 -4.84 1.44 -10.89
C GLY A 143 -4.25 0.11 -11.36
N THR A 144 -4.10 -0.85 -10.46
CA THR A 144 -3.62 -2.21 -10.77
C THR A 144 -4.55 -2.92 -11.77
N LEU A 145 -5.86 -2.89 -11.52
CA LEU A 145 -6.84 -3.52 -12.42
C LEU A 145 -6.88 -2.83 -13.79
N ALA A 146 -6.80 -1.51 -13.83
CA ALA A 146 -6.72 -0.76 -15.09
C ALA A 146 -5.46 -1.13 -15.89
N ALA A 147 -4.31 -1.26 -15.21
CA ALA A 147 -3.06 -1.69 -15.84
C ALA A 147 -3.13 -3.14 -16.36
N LEU A 148 -3.73 -4.05 -15.59
CA LEU A 148 -3.98 -5.42 -16.03
C LEU A 148 -4.89 -5.48 -17.25
N PHE A 149 -5.97 -4.70 -17.25
CA PHE A 149 -6.87 -4.58 -18.40
C PHE A 149 -6.14 -4.04 -19.64
N ASN A 150 -5.38 -2.95 -19.48
CA ASN A 150 -4.57 -2.40 -20.59
C ASN A 150 -3.51 -3.40 -21.10
N ARG A 151 -2.94 -4.21 -20.20
CA ARG A 151 -1.97 -5.25 -20.56
C ARG A 151 -2.52 -6.29 -21.55
N ASP A 152 -3.81 -6.59 -21.47
CA ASP A 152 -4.43 -7.59 -22.37
C ASP A 152 -4.46 -7.08 -23.82
N PHE A 153 -4.45 -5.78 -24.03
CA PHE A 153 -4.38 -5.17 -25.38
C PHE A 153 -2.96 -4.81 -25.79
N SER A 154 -2.18 -4.25 -24.87
CA SER A 154 -0.82 -3.74 -25.16
C SER A 154 0.26 -4.83 -25.11
N GLY A 155 0.00 -5.93 -24.42
CA GLY A 155 0.98 -6.97 -24.10
C GLY A 155 2.01 -6.55 -23.05
N LYS A 156 1.93 -5.33 -22.49
CA LYS A 156 2.92 -4.75 -21.58
C LYS A 156 2.34 -4.45 -20.22
N GLY A 157 3.13 -4.73 -19.16
CA GLY A 157 2.85 -4.29 -17.81
C GLY A 157 3.10 -2.80 -17.61
N GLN A 158 2.78 -2.31 -16.42
CA GLN A 158 2.92 -0.90 -16.03
C GLN A 158 3.32 -0.77 -14.58
N TYR A 159 3.93 0.36 -14.25
CA TYR A 159 4.17 0.79 -12.89
C TYR A 159 3.07 1.74 -12.43
N ILE A 160 2.55 1.48 -11.23
CA ILE A 160 1.52 2.27 -10.57
C ILE A 160 2.11 2.86 -9.30
N ASP A 161 2.12 4.16 -9.20
CA ASP A 161 2.47 4.89 -7.97
C ASP A 161 1.17 5.39 -7.32
N ALA A 162 0.84 4.87 -6.15
CA ALA A 162 -0.36 5.20 -5.41
C ALA A 162 0.00 5.96 -4.13
N SER A 163 -0.42 7.21 -4.04
CA SER A 163 -0.22 8.10 -2.90
C SER A 163 -1.45 8.12 -1.99
N ALA A 164 -1.26 7.83 -0.71
CA ALA A 164 -2.35 7.91 0.27
C ALA A 164 -2.92 9.34 0.40
N HIS A 165 -2.06 10.35 0.32
CA HIS A 165 -2.46 11.74 0.35
C HIS A 165 -3.37 12.10 -0.84
N GLU A 166 -2.97 11.75 -2.06
CA GLU A 166 -3.76 12.03 -3.27
C GLU A 166 -5.07 11.24 -3.26
N ALA A 167 -5.05 9.97 -2.86
CA ALA A 167 -6.24 9.16 -2.73
C ALA A 167 -7.24 9.75 -1.74
N CYS A 168 -6.78 10.21 -0.56
CA CYS A 168 -7.64 10.89 0.41
C CYS A 168 -8.20 12.21 -0.14
N ASN A 169 -7.38 13.00 -0.84
CA ASN A 169 -7.83 14.25 -1.44
C ASN A 169 -8.91 14.02 -2.51
N SER A 170 -8.74 12.99 -3.34
CA SER A 170 -9.72 12.67 -4.40
C SER A 170 -11.07 12.16 -3.86
N THR A 171 -11.19 11.83 -2.59
CA THR A 171 -12.45 11.40 -1.95
C THR A 171 -13.20 12.53 -1.25
N THR A 172 -12.65 13.73 -1.22
CA THR A 172 -13.25 14.91 -0.55
C THR A 172 -13.88 15.91 -1.50
N GLU A 173 -13.85 15.66 -2.80
CA GLU A 173 -14.48 16.48 -3.84
C GLU A 173 -15.99 16.22 -3.98
#